data_61dbef66d5b801412e7ec999d2bdce97
#
_entry.id   61dbef66d5b801412e7ec999d2bdce97
#
_cell.length_a   1.000
_cell.length_b   1.000
_cell.length_c   1.000
_cell.angle_alpha   90.00
_cell.angle_beta   90.00
_cell.angle_gamma   90.00
#
_symmetry.space_group_name_H-M   'P 1'
#
loop_
_entity.id
_entity.type
_entity.pdbx_description
1 polymer ?
#
loop_
_entity_poly.entity_id
_entity_poly.type
_entity_poly.pdbx_seq_one_letter_code
_entity_poly.pdbx_strand_id
1 'polypeptide(L)'
;MNVVDLNGANLSPGFIDLQLNGCGGVMFNDEITAETIDTMHKANLKSGCTSFLPTLITSSDENMRQAIAAAREYQAKYPNQSLGLHLEGPYLNVMKKGIHSVDFIRPLTIR
;
A
#
# COMPACT_ATOMS: atom_id res chain seq x y z
N MET A 1 -12.05 29.90 -21.23
CA MET A 1 -11.23 28.67 -21.32
C MET A 1 -9.99 28.88 -20.48
N ASN A 2 -9.71 28.00 -19.51
CA ASN A 2 -8.46 28.09 -18.73
C ASN A 2 -7.37 27.36 -19.50
N VAL A 3 -6.27 28.05 -19.75
CA VAL A 3 -5.08 27.49 -20.42
C VAL A 3 -3.97 27.37 -19.39
N VAL A 4 -3.31 26.22 -19.32
CA VAL A 4 -2.12 25.98 -18.50
C VAL A 4 -0.95 25.78 -19.44
N ASP A 5 0.04 26.66 -19.35
CA ASP A 5 1.29 26.52 -20.08
C ASP A 5 2.25 25.61 -19.29
N LEU A 6 2.66 24.52 -19.89
CA LEU A 6 3.56 23.54 -19.26
C LEU A 6 5.05 23.87 -19.48
N ASN A 7 5.35 24.99 -20.19
CA ASN A 7 6.75 25.41 -20.49
C ASN A 7 7.60 24.27 -21.08
N GLY A 8 7.02 23.47 -21.96
CA GLY A 8 7.69 22.34 -22.60
C GLY A 8 7.72 21.03 -21.76
N ALA A 9 7.11 21.00 -20.58
CA ALA A 9 6.97 19.77 -19.81
C ALA A 9 5.92 18.83 -20.44
N ASN A 10 6.07 17.51 -20.18
CA ASN A 10 5.12 16.51 -20.61
C ASN A 10 4.02 16.33 -19.56
N LEU A 11 2.77 16.20 -20.00
CA LEU A 11 1.66 15.80 -19.17
C LEU A 11 1.30 14.34 -19.47
N SER A 12 1.24 13.50 -18.45
CA SER A 12 0.81 12.10 -18.54
C SER A 12 -0.10 11.76 -17.38
N PRO A 13 -0.90 10.67 -17.47
CA PRO A 13 -1.51 10.08 -16.28
C PRO A 13 -0.47 9.75 -15.23
N GLY A 14 -0.82 9.88 -13.94
CA GLY A 14 0.05 9.49 -12.84
C GLY A 14 0.30 7.97 -12.81
N PHE A 15 1.42 7.58 -12.23
CA PHE A 15 1.73 6.17 -12.02
C PHE A 15 0.80 5.54 -10.98
N ILE A 16 0.60 4.24 -11.11
CA ILE A 16 -0.12 3.40 -10.15
C ILE A 16 0.88 2.38 -9.60
N ASP A 17 1.14 2.44 -8.30
CA ASP A 17 2.00 1.49 -7.61
C ASP A 17 1.15 0.38 -6.96
N LEU A 18 1.33 -0.86 -7.42
CA LEU A 18 0.53 -1.99 -6.97
C LEU A 18 1.13 -2.70 -5.74
N GLN A 19 2.32 -2.29 -5.28
CA GLN A 19 2.99 -2.90 -4.13
C GLN A 19 3.89 -1.89 -3.42
N LEU A 20 3.32 -1.09 -2.51
CA LEU A 20 4.03 -0.09 -1.74
C LEU A 20 4.09 -0.50 -0.26
N ASN A 21 5.24 -1.01 0.20
CA ASN A 21 5.45 -1.47 1.58
C ASN A 21 5.71 -0.31 2.55
N GLY A 22 6.31 0.76 2.06
CA GLY A 22 6.60 1.97 2.84
C GLY A 22 7.18 3.08 1.98
N CYS A 23 6.96 4.31 2.39
CA CYS A 23 7.49 5.51 1.74
C CYS A 23 7.40 6.69 2.71
N GLY A 24 8.22 7.72 2.50
CA GLY A 24 8.16 8.91 3.35
C GLY A 24 8.68 8.71 4.77
N GLY A 25 9.55 7.71 4.98
CA GLY A 25 10.15 7.41 6.28
C GLY A 25 9.30 6.48 7.16
N VAL A 26 8.22 5.91 6.62
CA VAL A 26 7.35 4.96 7.34
C VAL A 26 7.25 3.63 6.60
N MET A 27 7.00 2.55 7.34
CA MET A 27 6.67 1.23 6.83
C MET A 27 5.27 0.84 7.31
N PHE A 28 4.45 0.33 6.40
CA PHE A 28 3.06 -0.01 6.75
C PHE A 28 2.97 -1.16 7.76
N ASN A 29 3.90 -2.11 7.72
CA ASN A 29 3.98 -3.19 8.71
C ASN A 29 4.31 -2.73 10.14
N ASP A 30 5.03 -1.61 10.28
CA ASP A 30 5.47 -1.11 11.59
C ASP A 30 4.35 -0.32 12.27
N GLU A 31 3.55 0.40 11.50
CA GLU A 31 2.43 1.19 12.00
C GLU A 31 1.23 1.10 11.03
N ILE A 32 0.28 0.23 11.37
CA ILE A 32 -0.86 -0.13 10.51
C ILE A 32 -2.02 0.84 10.76
N THR A 33 -1.91 2.06 10.23
CA THR A 33 -2.90 3.14 10.41
C THR A 33 -3.24 3.84 9.09
N ALA A 34 -4.38 4.55 9.07
CA ALA A 34 -4.75 5.41 7.95
C ALA A 34 -3.78 6.59 7.78
N GLU A 35 -3.20 7.10 8.87
CA GLU A 35 -2.19 8.16 8.87
C GLU A 35 -0.89 7.71 8.20
N THR A 36 -0.48 6.46 8.43
CA THR A 36 0.68 5.88 7.74
C THR A 36 0.44 5.82 6.23
N ILE A 37 -0.76 5.38 5.80
CA ILE A 37 -1.14 5.35 4.38
C ILE A 37 -1.13 6.78 3.79
N ASP A 38 -1.60 7.79 4.52
CA ASP A 38 -1.57 9.19 4.08
C ASP A 38 -0.14 9.71 3.92
N THR A 39 0.75 9.37 4.85
CA THR A 39 2.18 9.72 4.78
C THR A 39 2.85 9.10 3.55
N MET A 40 2.59 7.82 3.30
CA MET A 40 3.07 7.11 2.11
C MET A 40 2.55 7.76 0.83
N HIS A 41 1.26 8.09 0.76
CA HIS A 41 0.67 8.74 -0.40
C HIS A 41 1.32 10.10 -0.69
N LYS A 42 1.43 10.98 0.32
CA LYS A 42 2.04 12.30 0.16
C LYS A 42 3.50 12.24 -0.32
N ALA A 43 4.25 11.24 0.14
CA ALA A 43 5.61 11.04 -0.32
C ALA A 43 5.65 10.52 -1.77
N ASN A 44 4.78 9.56 -2.10
CA ASN A 44 4.72 8.91 -3.40
C ASN A 44 4.25 9.86 -4.53
N LEU A 45 3.38 10.82 -4.20
CA LEU A 45 2.97 11.89 -5.13
C LEU A 45 4.15 12.69 -5.68
N LYS A 46 5.20 12.90 -4.89
CA LYS A 46 6.41 13.63 -5.32
C LYS A 46 7.15 12.92 -6.45
N SER A 47 6.93 11.61 -6.59
CA SER A 47 7.48 10.78 -7.66
C SER A 47 6.51 10.57 -8.82
N GLY A 48 5.37 11.28 -8.83
CA GLY A 48 4.36 11.18 -9.88
C GLY A 48 3.41 10.00 -9.75
N CYS A 49 3.44 9.27 -8.63
CA CYS A 49 2.49 8.18 -8.35
C CYS A 49 1.22 8.75 -7.71
N THR A 50 0.10 8.62 -8.39
CA THR A 50 -1.19 9.23 -7.97
C THR A 50 -2.11 8.25 -7.27
N SER A 51 -1.90 6.95 -7.44
CA SER A 51 -2.68 5.91 -6.80
C SER A 51 -1.80 4.71 -6.46
N PHE A 52 -2.13 3.98 -5.39
CA PHE A 52 -1.32 2.85 -4.96
C PHE A 52 -2.10 1.83 -4.13
N LEU A 53 -1.48 0.69 -3.89
CA LEU A 53 -1.90 -0.31 -2.91
C LEU A 53 -0.89 -0.32 -1.74
N PRO A 54 -1.26 0.16 -0.55
CA PRO A 54 -0.44 -0.09 0.63
C PRO A 54 -0.31 -1.60 0.83
N THR A 55 0.90 -2.06 1.12
CA THR A 55 1.22 -3.48 1.16
C THR A 55 1.58 -3.91 2.57
N LEU A 56 0.81 -4.89 3.10
CA LEU A 56 1.15 -5.60 4.31
C LEU A 56 1.86 -6.92 3.93
N ILE A 57 3.11 -7.07 4.33
CA ILE A 57 3.79 -8.36 4.20
C ILE A 57 3.31 -9.33 5.28
N THR A 58 3.58 -10.60 5.11
CA THR A 58 3.22 -11.72 6.00
C THR A 58 3.20 -11.32 7.47
N SER A 59 2.02 -11.43 8.09
CA SER A 59 1.77 -10.99 9.46
C SER A 59 0.64 -11.80 10.11
N SER A 60 0.27 -11.45 11.34
CA SER A 60 -0.81 -12.08 12.08
C SER A 60 -2.18 -11.77 11.47
N ASP A 61 -3.19 -12.59 11.79
CA ASP A 61 -4.58 -12.34 11.40
C ASP A 61 -5.11 -11.01 11.95
N GLU A 62 -4.66 -10.63 13.15
CA GLU A 62 -5.01 -9.36 13.77
C GLU A 62 -4.48 -8.18 12.96
N ASN A 63 -3.20 -8.19 12.59
CA ASN A 63 -2.59 -7.18 11.76
C ASN A 63 -3.25 -7.10 10.37
N MET A 64 -3.64 -8.24 9.80
CA MET A 64 -4.39 -8.26 8.53
C MET A 64 -5.75 -7.57 8.65
N ARG A 65 -6.50 -7.82 9.75
CA ARG A 65 -7.77 -7.13 10.00
C ARG A 65 -7.57 -5.64 10.21
N GLN A 66 -6.55 -5.26 10.97
CA GLN A 66 -6.19 -3.85 11.17
C GLN A 66 -5.83 -3.16 9.86
N ALA A 67 -5.04 -3.81 8.99
CA ALA A 67 -4.69 -3.27 7.68
C ALA A 67 -5.92 -3.06 6.78
N ILE A 68 -6.88 -4.00 6.80
CA ILE A 68 -8.15 -3.85 6.07
C ILE A 68 -8.95 -2.66 6.63
N ALA A 69 -8.99 -2.49 7.95
CA ALA A 69 -9.71 -1.38 8.59
C ALA A 69 -9.05 -0.04 8.23
N ALA A 70 -7.73 0.07 8.35
CA ALA A 70 -6.97 1.27 8.01
C ALA A 70 -7.12 1.66 6.52
N ALA A 71 -7.06 0.67 5.61
CA ALA A 71 -7.25 0.92 4.19
C ALA A 71 -8.67 1.42 3.87
N ARG A 72 -9.70 0.84 4.50
CA ARG A 72 -11.10 1.28 4.35
C ARG A 72 -11.32 2.69 4.89
N GLU A 73 -10.77 2.99 6.06
CA GLU A 73 -10.83 4.32 6.66
C GLU A 73 -10.20 5.36 5.73
N TYR A 74 -9.00 5.07 5.22
CA TYR A 74 -8.31 5.97 4.30
C TYR A 74 -9.08 6.17 3.00
N GLN A 75 -9.60 5.10 2.38
CA GLN A 75 -10.38 5.18 1.15
C GLN A 75 -11.68 5.97 1.32
N ALA A 76 -12.35 5.86 2.47
CA ALA A 76 -13.56 6.62 2.76
C ALA A 76 -13.28 8.13 2.80
N LYS A 77 -12.10 8.53 3.27
CA LYS A 77 -11.68 9.93 3.38
C LYS A 77 -11.08 10.46 2.07
N TYR A 78 -10.35 9.62 1.34
CA TYR A 78 -9.61 9.98 0.13
C TYR A 78 -9.88 8.97 -1.00
N PRO A 79 -11.03 9.03 -1.66
CA PRO A 79 -11.36 8.12 -2.74
C PRO A 79 -10.36 8.26 -3.90
N ASN A 80 -10.01 7.15 -4.53
CA ASN A 80 -9.09 7.03 -5.68
C ASN A 80 -7.59 7.25 -5.38
N GLN A 81 -7.18 7.52 -4.15
CA GLN A 81 -5.76 7.62 -3.79
C GLN A 81 -5.19 6.24 -3.46
N SER A 82 -5.84 5.51 -2.54
CA SER A 82 -5.57 4.08 -2.33
C SER A 82 -6.61 3.25 -3.08
N LEU A 83 -6.15 2.31 -3.90
CA LEU A 83 -7.03 1.45 -4.70
C LEU A 83 -7.49 0.19 -3.94
N GLY A 84 -7.05 0.02 -2.71
CA GLY A 84 -7.33 -1.13 -1.86
C GLY A 84 -6.15 -1.44 -0.95
N LEU A 85 -5.91 -2.73 -0.76
CA LEU A 85 -4.82 -3.27 0.06
C LEU A 85 -4.17 -4.43 -0.69
N HIS A 86 -2.84 -4.47 -0.69
CA HIS A 86 -2.09 -5.63 -1.14
C HIS A 86 -1.65 -6.44 0.09
N LEU A 87 -1.99 -7.73 0.11
CA LEU A 87 -1.51 -8.68 1.10
C LEU A 87 -0.43 -9.56 0.47
N GLU A 88 0.80 -9.35 0.84
CA GLU A 88 1.95 -10.15 0.40
C GLU A 88 2.19 -11.30 1.39
N GLY A 89 1.58 -12.43 1.11
CA GLY A 89 1.45 -13.54 2.05
C GLY A 89 0.13 -13.47 2.84
N PRO A 90 -0.05 -14.32 3.88
CA PRO A 90 0.89 -15.24 4.53
C PRO A 90 0.98 -16.65 3.88
N TYR A 91 0.30 -16.90 2.79
CA TYR A 91 0.19 -18.22 2.14
C TYR A 91 1.35 -18.47 1.17
N LEU A 92 2.57 -18.46 1.71
CA LEU A 92 3.82 -18.56 0.97
C LEU A 92 4.46 -19.94 1.12
N ASN A 93 5.28 -20.34 0.14
CA ASN A 93 6.14 -21.48 0.29
C ASN A 93 7.33 -21.13 1.21
N VAL A 94 7.46 -21.86 2.33
CA VAL A 94 8.53 -21.65 3.33
C VAL A 94 9.93 -21.70 2.71
N MET A 95 10.14 -22.58 1.73
CA MET A 95 11.43 -22.71 1.03
C MET A 95 11.76 -21.50 0.14
N LYS A 96 10.78 -20.67 -0.18
CA LYS A 96 10.91 -19.49 -1.04
C LYS A 96 10.49 -18.19 -0.32
N LYS A 97 10.47 -18.22 1.00
CA LYS A 97 9.93 -17.14 1.83
C LYS A 97 10.66 -15.79 1.73
N GLY A 98 11.92 -15.77 1.31
CA GLY A 98 12.69 -14.53 1.32
C GLY A 98 12.80 -13.95 2.74
N ILE A 99 12.43 -12.67 2.89
CA ILE A 99 12.44 -11.93 4.17
C ILE A 99 11.23 -12.20 5.06
N HIS A 100 10.20 -12.90 4.57
CA HIS A 100 8.97 -13.13 5.35
C HIS A 100 9.22 -13.99 6.58
N SER A 101 8.58 -13.63 7.71
CA SER A 101 8.70 -14.42 8.95
C SER A 101 8.03 -15.78 8.81
N VAL A 102 8.76 -16.84 9.15
CA VAL A 102 8.22 -18.21 9.17
C VAL A 102 7.11 -18.38 10.20
N ASP A 103 7.09 -17.57 11.26
CA ASP A 103 6.11 -17.67 12.34
C ASP A 103 4.69 -17.35 11.90
N PHE A 104 4.55 -16.57 10.80
CA PHE A 104 3.26 -16.16 10.26
C PHE A 104 2.91 -16.84 8.93
N ILE A 105 3.84 -17.56 8.31
CA ILE A 105 3.56 -18.34 7.09
C ILE A 105 2.68 -19.53 7.47
N ARG A 106 1.59 -19.71 6.75
CA ARG A 106 0.63 -20.79 7.01
C ARG A 106 -0.04 -21.28 5.73
N PRO A 107 -0.55 -22.52 5.70
CA PRO A 107 -1.35 -23.00 4.58
C PRO A 107 -2.70 -22.30 4.51
N LEU A 108 -3.20 -22.12 3.29
CA LEU A 108 -4.59 -21.67 3.09
C LEU A 108 -5.54 -22.79 3.48
N THR A 109 -6.42 -22.50 4.42
CA THR A 109 -7.52 -23.40 4.82
C THR A 109 -8.85 -22.78 4.48
N ILE A 110 -9.70 -23.53 3.79
CA ILE A 110 -11.10 -23.14 3.54
C ILE A 110 -11.90 -23.63 4.76
N ARG A 111 -12.57 -22.70 5.43
CA ARG A 111 -13.53 -23.02 6.50
C ARG A 111 -14.95 -22.87 5.99
#